data_d20c50de09f07776ba821f8644b32b9c
#
_entry.id   d20c50de09f07776ba821f8644b32b9c
#
_cell.length_a   1.000
_cell.length_b   1.000
_cell.length_c   1.000
_cell.angle_alpha   90.00
_cell.angle_beta   90.00
_cell.angle_gamma   90.00
#
_symmetry.space_group_name_H-M   'P 1'
#
loop_
_entity.id
_entity.type
_entity.pdbx_description
1 polymer ?
#
loop_
_entity_poly.entity_id
_entity_poly.type
_entity_poly.pdbx_seq_one_letter_code
_entity_poly.pdbx_strand_id
1 'polypeptide(L)' 'LKCRVMEVEGGYGYVVLHGADTLIYQPFIPALSGRLPFATKVEALAAGRLVCRKLADGQTPALSREEVESCLTDTGL' A
#
# COMPACT_ATOMS: atom_id res chain seq x y z
N LEU A 1 8.88 0.59 -11.82
CA LEU A 1 7.75 0.79 -10.90
C LEU A 1 8.15 1.72 -9.76
N LYS A 2 7.27 2.61 -9.41
CA LYS A 2 7.45 3.50 -8.27
C LYS A 2 6.21 3.50 -7.42
N CYS A 3 6.40 3.73 -6.13
CA CYS A 3 5.26 3.88 -5.25
C CYS A 3 5.36 5.25 -4.56
N ARG A 4 4.21 5.87 -4.36
CA ARG A 4 4.10 7.14 -3.66
C ARG A 4 3.04 7.03 -2.58
N VAL A 5 3.30 7.69 -1.46
CA VAL A 5 2.30 7.86 -0.43
C VAL A 5 1.47 9.08 -0.78
N MET A 6 0.17 8.99 -0.56
CA MET A 6 -0.74 10.12 -0.73
C MET A 6 -1.51 10.36 0.55
N GLU A 7 -1.84 11.61 0.81
CA GLU A 7 -2.72 11.95 1.91
C GLU A 7 -4.17 11.75 1.46
N VAL A 8 -4.95 11.17 2.35
CA VAL A 8 -6.39 11.02 2.15
C VAL A 8 -7.09 11.46 3.42
N GLU A 9 -8.40 11.60 3.36
CA GLU A 9 -9.14 11.98 4.56
C GLU A 9 -8.96 10.91 5.63
N GLY A 10 -8.44 11.33 6.77
CA GLY A 10 -8.24 10.44 7.92
C GLY A 10 -6.92 9.69 7.93
N GLY A 11 -6.05 9.86 6.92
CA GLY A 11 -4.78 9.14 6.94
C GLY A 11 -4.05 9.15 5.62
N TYR A 12 -3.55 7.98 5.20
CA TYR A 12 -2.68 7.85 4.03
C TYR A 12 -3.03 6.64 3.21
N GLY A 13 -2.75 6.72 1.92
CA GLY A 13 -2.85 5.60 1.00
C GLY A 13 -1.61 5.54 0.13
N TYR A 14 -1.62 4.71 -0.91
CA TYR A 14 -0.49 4.63 -1.82
C TYR A 14 -0.95 4.56 -3.27
N VAL A 15 -0.02 4.94 -4.14
CA VAL A 15 -0.20 4.88 -5.59
C VAL A 15 1.01 4.14 -6.15
N VAL A 16 0.78 3.23 -7.08
CA VAL A 16 1.85 2.54 -7.79
C VAL A 16 1.85 3.05 -9.23
N LEU A 17 3.02 3.47 -9.69
CA LEU A 17 3.19 4.10 -10.99
C LEU A 17 4.17 3.31 -11.84
N HIS A 18 3.93 3.32 -13.14
CA HIS A 18 4.88 2.84 -14.15
C HIS A 18 5.05 3.95 -15.18
N GLY A 19 6.17 4.66 -15.10
CA GLY A 19 6.35 5.85 -15.90
C GLY A 19 5.30 6.90 -15.52
N ALA A 20 4.57 7.38 -16.51
CA ALA A 20 3.50 8.36 -16.30
C ALA A 20 2.15 7.71 -15.97
N ASP A 21 2.07 6.39 -16.02
CA ASP A 21 0.81 5.68 -15.84
C ASP A 21 0.59 5.28 -14.39
N THR A 22 -0.60 5.53 -13.88
CA THR A 22 -1.03 5.05 -12.58
C THR A 22 -1.57 3.63 -12.75
N LEU A 23 -0.88 2.66 -12.17
CA LEU A 23 -1.31 1.27 -12.22
C LEU A 23 -2.28 0.94 -11.09
N ILE A 24 -2.03 1.46 -9.91
CA ILE A 24 -2.82 1.17 -8.72
C ILE A 24 -3.04 2.46 -7.95
N TYR A 25 -4.28 2.69 -7.56
CA TYR A 25 -4.67 3.79 -6.70
C TYR A 25 -5.36 3.18 -5.49
N GLN A 26 -4.70 3.21 -4.33
CA GLN A 26 -5.19 2.52 -3.14
C GLN A 26 -5.33 3.49 -1.97
N PRO A 27 -6.52 4.08 -1.79
CA PRO A 27 -6.73 5.05 -0.70
C PRO A 27 -7.01 4.43 0.66
N PHE A 28 -7.28 3.11 0.70
CA PHE A 28 -7.62 2.42 1.94
C PHE A 28 -6.72 1.21 2.13
N ILE A 29 -6.62 0.75 3.39
CA ILE A 29 -5.89 -0.48 3.70
C ILE A 29 -6.58 -1.64 2.98
N PRO A 30 -5.88 -2.34 2.08
CA PRO A 30 -6.49 -3.48 1.39
C PRO A 30 -6.70 -4.64 2.36
N ALA A 31 -7.60 -5.55 2.01
CA ALA A 31 -7.91 -6.76 2.76
C ALA A 31 -8.53 -6.53 4.14
N LEU A 32 -8.75 -5.29 4.54
CA LEU A 32 -9.46 -4.98 5.78
C LEU A 32 -10.79 -4.32 5.44
N SER A 33 -11.81 -4.64 6.23
CA SER A 33 -13.12 -4.04 6.05
C SER A 33 -13.13 -2.62 6.63
N GLY A 34 -14.12 -1.81 6.23
CA GLY A 34 -14.35 -0.51 6.81
C GLY A 34 -13.71 0.67 6.10
N ARG A 35 -13.04 0.44 4.98
CA ARG A 35 -12.42 1.50 4.17
C ARG A 35 -11.55 2.44 5.01
N LEU A 36 -10.66 1.85 5.82
CA LEU A 36 -9.79 2.62 6.68
C LEU A 36 -8.50 2.96 5.95
N PRO A 37 -8.05 4.22 5.98
CA PRO A 37 -6.74 4.57 5.45
C PRO A 37 -5.64 4.09 6.40
N PHE A 38 -4.39 4.09 5.91
CA PHE A 38 -3.25 3.83 6.77
C PHE A 38 -3.08 5.00 7.74
N ALA A 39 -2.66 4.70 8.96
CA ALA A 39 -2.50 5.72 10.00
C ALA A 39 -1.25 6.57 9.78
N THR A 40 -0.22 6.01 9.15
CA THR A 40 1.05 6.71 8.96
C THR A 40 1.56 6.56 7.54
N LYS A 41 2.44 7.50 7.14
CA LYS A 41 3.11 7.44 5.84
C LYS A 41 3.98 6.19 5.74
N VAL A 42 4.62 5.80 6.83
CA VAL A 42 5.52 4.65 6.85
C VAL A 42 4.76 3.38 6.53
N GLU A 43 3.60 3.20 7.13
CA GLU A 43 2.77 2.04 6.87
C GLU A 43 2.28 2.00 5.41
N ALA A 44 1.80 3.12 4.90
CA ALA A 44 1.34 3.19 3.53
C ALA A 44 2.48 2.90 2.54
N LEU A 45 3.66 3.44 2.81
CA LEU A 45 4.82 3.22 1.97
C LEU A 45 5.27 1.77 2.00
N ALA A 46 5.25 1.13 3.18
CA ALA A 46 5.61 -0.28 3.30
C ALA A 46 4.69 -1.16 2.45
N ALA A 47 3.39 -0.89 2.50
CA ALA A 47 2.42 -1.62 1.69
C ALA A 47 2.64 -1.39 0.19
N GLY A 48 2.86 -0.15 -0.21
CA GLY A 48 3.10 0.18 -1.61
C GLY A 48 4.37 -0.46 -2.15
N ARG A 49 5.43 -0.48 -1.35
CA ARG A 49 6.69 -1.13 -1.74
C ARG A 49 6.53 -2.63 -1.89
N LEU A 50 5.74 -3.26 -1.02
CA LEU A 50 5.46 -4.68 -1.13
C LEU A 50 4.72 -4.98 -2.43
N VAL A 51 3.75 -4.15 -2.79
CA VAL A 51 3.01 -4.29 -4.05
C VAL A 51 3.97 -4.18 -5.24
N CYS A 52 4.86 -3.19 -5.23
CA CYS A 52 5.85 -3.02 -6.30
C CYS A 52 6.73 -4.27 -6.43
N ARG A 53 7.18 -4.84 -5.30
CA ARG A 53 8.00 -6.04 -5.31
C ARG A 53 7.23 -7.23 -5.89
N LYS A 54 5.97 -7.39 -5.50
CA LYS A 54 5.13 -8.46 -6.03
C LYS A 54 4.96 -8.34 -7.55
N LEU A 55 4.71 -7.12 -8.02
CA LEU A 55 4.58 -6.90 -9.46
C LEU A 55 5.88 -7.17 -10.20
N ALA A 56 7.01 -6.77 -9.64
CA ALA A 56 8.31 -7.02 -10.24
C ALA A 56 8.62 -8.51 -10.31
N ASP A 57 8.10 -9.30 -9.38
CA ASP A 57 8.28 -10.74 -9.36
C ASP A 57 7.22 -11.49 -10.17
N GLY A 58 6.36 -10.77 -10.87
CA GLY A 58 5.31 -11.39 -11.68
C GLY A 58 4.12 -11.89 -10.87
N GLN A 59 4.01 -11.46 -9.62
CA GLN A 59 2.89 -11.85 -8.77
C GLN A 59 1.74 -10.86 -8.89
N THR A 60 0.57 -11.27 -8.41
CA THR A 60 -0.59 -10.38 -8.35
C THR A 60 -0.32 -9.24 -7.36
N PRO A 61 -0.81 -8.02 -7.64
CA PRO A 61 -0.64 -6.90 -6.72
C PRO A 61 -1.54 -6.96 -5.49
N ALA A 62 -2.44 -7.91 -5.41
CA ALA A 62 -3.33 -8.02 -4.26
C ALA A 62 -2.54 -8.37 -3.00
N LEU A 63 -2.84 -7.71 -1.90
CA LEU A 63 -2.22 -8.00 -0.61
C LEU A 63 -3.18 -8.85 0.21
N SER A 64 -2.65 -9.91 0.82
CA SER A 64 -3.41 -10.70 1.77
C SER A 64 -3.52 -9.96 3.08
N ARG A 65 -4.44 -10.41 3.93
CA ARG A 65 -4.58 -9.84 5.26
C ARG A 65 -3.28 -9.97 6.07
N GLU A 66 -2.60 -11.11 5.95
CA GLU A 66 -1.33 -11.34 6.63
C GLU A 66 -0.26 -10.36 6.15
N GLU A 67 -0.21 -10.11 4.85
CA GLU A 67 0.75 -9.16 4.29
C GLU A 67 0.48 -7.75 4.79
N VAL A 68 -0.79 -7.37 4.85
CA VAL A 68 -1.19 -6.06 5.37
C VAL A 68 -0.80 -5.94 6.84
N GLU A 69 -1.11 -6.95 7.63
CA GLU A 69 -0.79 -6.94 9.06
C GLU A 69 0.71 -6.81 9.30
N SER A 70 1.51 -7.47 8.47
CA SER A 70 2.97 -7.34 8.55
C SER A 70 3.41 -5.90 8.32
N CYS A 71 2.80 -5.21 7.36
CA CYS A 71 3.12 -3.80 7.12
C CYS A 71 2.75 -2.90 8.29
N LEU A 72 1.64 -3.20 8.95
CA LEU A 72 1.18 -2.39 10.08
C LEU A 72 2.03 -2.61 11.33
N THR A 73 2.47 -3.85 11.56
CA THR A 73 3.25 -4.16 12.76
C THR A 73 4.69 -3.68 12.68
N ASP A 74 5.23 -3.51 11.47
CA ASP A 74 6.60 -3.06 11.30
C ASP A 74 6.86 -1.67 11.88
N THR A 75 5.82 -0.90 12.08
CA THR A 75 5.94 0.46 12.61
C THR A 75 5.66 0.54 14.09
N GLY A 76 5.20 -0.55 14.69
CA GLY A 76 4.80 -0.56 16.09
C GLY A 76 5.95 -0.78 17.06
N LEU A 77 7.11 -0.97 16.54
CA LEU A 77 8.29 -1.25 17.35
C LEU A 77 9.31 -0.15 17.20
#